data_e11fa50c5c2327dd102f3b0965d84c9d
#
_entry.id   e11fa50c5c2327dd102f3b0965d84c9d
#
_cell.length_a   1.000
_cell.length_b   1.000
_cell.length_c   1.000
_cell.angle_alpha   90.00
_cell.angle_beta   90.00
_cell.angle_gamma   90.00
#
_symmetry.space_group_name_H-M   'P 1'
#
loop_
_entity.id
_entity.type
_entity.pdbx_description
1 polymer ?
#
loop_
_entity_poly.entity_id
_entity_poly.type
_entity_poly.pdbx_seq_one_letter_code
_entity_poly.pdbx_strand_id
1 'polypeptide(L)'
;MGRQYKLARMPSIQELFALTGRVAIVTGASRGLGEEMAEGLAEAGAALMICARREQWLTPTLERFKTLGVRVAAMAADVSNPADVQAVVDHTMSTYGRVDILVNNAGVSWGERAEEMPLDKWQRVIDVNLTGAFLFAQAAGREMLKSEYGRIVNVASIAGLYAAVHGPHYAAYAASKAGLMGLTRELAASWGRHNIRVNAMAPGFFRSRLADPVLALAEPSIKANCPIPRIGAPGELKGVCVFLASDASNYITGQTIVVDGGRTIGGA
;
A
#
# COMPACT_ATOMS: atom_id res chain seq x y z
N MET A 1 19.49 -44.28 8.34
CA MET A 1 18.32 -43.85 9.11
C MET A 1 17.59 -42.77 8.31
N GLY A 2 16.52 -43.16 7.61
CA GLY A 2 15.71 -42.23 6.80
C GLY A 2 14.85 -41.34 7.70
N ARG A 3 15.09 -40.04 7.71
CA ARG A 3 14.14 -39.10 8.29
C ARG A 3 12.85 -39.16 7.47
N GLN A 4 11.79 -39.75 8.02
CA GLN A 4 10.45 -39.58 7.48
C GLN A 4 10.06 -38.11 7.62
N TYR A 5 10.07 -37.38 6.51
CA TYR A 5 9.45 -36.07 6.43
C TYR A 5 7.95 -36.30 6.59
N LYS A 6 7.40 -36.04 7.79
CA LYS A 6 5.95 -35.86 7.92
C LYS A 6 5.58 -34.71 7.01
N LEU A 7 4.98 -35.00 5.87
CA LEU A 7 4.39 -33.98 5.01
C LEU A 7 3.30 -33.30 5.85
N ALA A 8 3.56 -32.06 6.28
CA ALA A 8 2.53 -31.23 6.86
C ALA A 8 1.41 -31.09 5.81
N ARG A 9 0.16 -31.08 6.25
CA ARG A 9 -0.98 -30.85 5.35
C ARG A 9 -0.74 -29.57 4.55
N MET A 10 -0.80 -29.65 3.24
CA MET A 10 -0.76 -28.45 2.40
C MET A 10 -2.05 -27.65 2.59
N PRO A 11 -1.95 -26.33 2.85
CA PRO A 11 -3.13 -25.48 2.93
C PRO A 11 -3.81 -25.40 1.54
N SER A 12 -5.13 -25.28 1.53
CA SER A 12 -5.87 -24.99 0.30
C SER A 12 -5.59 -23.56 -0.17
N ILE A 13 -5.89 -23.26 -1.44
CA ILE A 13 -5.75 -21.91 -1.98
C ILE A 13 -6.60 -20.89 -1.19
N GLN A 14 -7.80 -21.29 -0.78
CA GLN A 14 -8.68 -20.46 0.03
C GLN A 14 -8.06 -20.14 1.40
N GLU A 15 -7.46 -21.13 2.06
CA GLU A 15 -6.76 -20.93 3.33
C GLU A 15 -5.56 -20.00 3.17
N LEU A 16 -4.82 -20.08 2.06
CA LEU A 16 -3.65 -19.21 1.80
C LEU A 16 -4.04 -17.74 1.67
N PHE A 17 -5.20 -17.44 1.07
CA PHE A 17 -5.66 -16.07 0.87
C PHE A 17 -6.57 -15.55 1.99
N ALA A 18 -6.98 -16.40 2.94
CA ALA A 18 -7.88 -16.02 4.03
C ALA A 18 -7.18 -15.07 5.02
N LEU A 19 -7.87 -13.98 5.35
CA LEU A 19 -7.44 -13.00 6.34
C LEU A 19 -8.33 -13.00 7.59
N THR A 20 -9.15 -14.04 7.77
CA THR A 20 -10.03 -14.16 8.94
C THR A 20 -9.21 -14.14 10.24
N GLY A 21 -9.61 -13.29 11.16
CA GLY A 21 -8.89 -13.07 12.43
C GLY A 21 -7.66 -12.18 12.34
N ARG A 22 -7.35 -11.63 11.16
CA ARG A 22 -6.29 -10.64 10.95
C ARG A 22 -6.82 -9.22 11.06
N VAL A 23 -5.95 -8.29 11.44
CA VAL A 23 -6.24 -6.86 11.57
C VAL A 23 -5.32 -6.07 10.65
N ALA A 24 -5.92 -5.26 9.77
CA ALA A 24 -5.20 -4.45 8.81
C ALA A 24 -5.34 -2.96 9.10
N ILE A 25 -4.22 -2.25 9.16
CA ILE A 25 -4.18 -0.79 9.10
C ILE A 25 -4.01 -0.39 7.63
N VAL A 26 -4.89 0.49 7.11
CA VAL A 26 -4.80 1.01 5.75
C VAL A 26 -4.74 2.54 5.79
N THR A 27 -3.61 3.11 5.37
CA THR A 27 -3.45 4.56 5.33
C THR A 27 -3.97 5.15 4.03
N GLY A 28 -4.57 6.36 4.09
CA GLY A 28 -5.18 6.99 2.92
C GLY A 28 -6.40 6.27 2.38
N ALA A 29 -7.15 5.57 3.24
CA ALA A 29 -8.25 4.69 2.88
C ALA A 29 -9.61 5.39 2.75
N SER A 30 -9.66 6.73 2.76
CA SER A 30 -10.94 7.46 2.67
C SER A 30 -11.57 7.45 1.27
N ARG A 31 -10.88 6.99 0.25
CA ARG A 31 -11.32 6.92 -1.15
C ARG A 31 -10.26 6.30 -2.07
N GLY A 32 -10.66 6.00 -3.32
CA GLY A 32 -9.77 5.55 -4.40
C GLY A 32 -9.03 4.27 -4.05
N LEU A 33 -7.76 4.17 -4.46
CA LEU A 33 -7.00 2.92 -4.33
C LEU A 33 -6.91 2.40 -2.89
N GLY A 34 -6.78 3.29 -1.89
CA GLY A 34 -6.73 2.88 -0.49
C GLY A 34 -8.06 2.30 0.01
N GLU A 35 -9.19 2.88 -0.40
CA GLU A 35 -10.52 2.34 -0.10
C GLU A 35 -10.75 0.99 -0.77
N GLU A 36 -10.38 0.85 -2.06
CA GLU A 36 -10.49 -0.41 -2.81
C GLU A 36 -9.65 -1.53 -2.18
N MET A 37 -8.41 -1.23 -1.79
CA MET A 37 -7.54 -2.20 -1.12
C MET A 37 -8.09 -2.59 0.25
N ALA A 38 -8.59 -1.62 1.03
CA ALA A 38 -9.25 -1.90 2.30
C ALA A 38 -10.47 -2.82 2.12
N GLU A 39 -11.28 -2.58 1.09
CA GLU A 39 -12.41 -3.44 0.75
C GLU A 39 -11.95 -4.87 0.40
N GLY A 40 -10.92 -5.03 -0.43
CA GLY A 40 -10.38 -6.35 -0.76
C GLY A 40 -9.87 -7.11 0.47
N LEU A 41 -9.22 -6.43 1.41
CA LEU A 41 -8.79 -7.05 2.68
C LEU A 41 -9.98 -7.46 3.54
N ALA A 42 -11.05 -6.64 3.59
CA ALA A 42 -12.28 -6.98 4.30
C ALA A 42 -13.01 -8.17 3.67
N GLU A 43 -13.12 -8.22 2.34
CA GLU A 43 -13.68 -9.34 1.58
C GLU A 43 -12.93 -10.65 1.86
N ALA A 44 -11.61 -10.58 2.09
CA ALA A 44 -10.78 -11.71 2.49
C ALA A 44 -10.90 -12.06 4.00
N GLY A 45 -11.65 -11.27 4.79
CA GLY A 45 -11.98 -11.56 6.19
C GLY A 45 -11.21 -10.74 7.23
N ALA A 46 -10.42 -9.75 6.85
CA ALA A 46 -9.71 -8.89 7.79
C ALA A 46 -10.63 -7.90 8.51
N ALA A 47 -10.34 -7.62 9.79
CA ALA A 47 -10.83 -6.42 10.45
C ALA A 47 -9.94 -5.21 10.05
N LEU A 48 -10.54 -4.02 9.97
CA LEU A 48 -9.89 -2.84 9.44
C LEU A 48 -9.73 -1.72 10.47
N MET A 49 -8.56 -1.11 10.50
CA MET A 49 -8.34 0.25 10.96
C MET A 49 -8.03 1.10 9.72
N ILE A 50 -8.92 2.00 9.36
CA ILE A 50 -8.70 2.91 8.24
C ILE A 50 -8.32 4.30 8.75
N CYS A 51 -7.33 4.93 8.13
CA CYS A 51 -6.99 6.30 8.48
C CYS A 51 -6.79 7.19 7.26
N ALA A 52 -7.10 8.47 7.44
CA ALA A 52 -6.86 9.51 6.47
C ALA A 52 -6.84 10.87 7.18
N ARG A 53 -6.24 11.89 6.55
CA ARG A 53 -6.04 13.19 7.18
C ARG A 53 -7.33 13.95 7.49
N ARG A 54 -8.41 13.76 6.73
CA ARG A 54 -9.65 14.52 6.86
C ARG A 54 -10.80 13.61 7.23
N GLU A 55 -11.36 13.82 8.40
CA GLU A 55 -12.48 13.07 8.95
C GLU A 55 -13.71 13.09 8.02
N GLN A 56 -14.04 14.25 7.48
CA GLN A 56 -15.19 14.44 6.56
C GLN A 56 -15.14 13.52 5.32
N TRP A 57 -13.97 13.02 4.94
CA TRP A 57 -13.82 12.06 3.83
C TRP A 57 -13.71 10.61 4.32
N LEU A 58 -13.34 10.42 5.58
CA LEU A 58 -13.19 9.10 6.18
C LEU A 58 -14.53 8.54 6.65
N THR A 59 -15.39 9.39 7.21
CA THR A 59 -16.70 9.01 7.74
C THR A 59 -17.58 8.29 6.71
N PRO A 60 -17.75 8.76 5.46
CA PRO A 60 -18.55 8.03 4.47
C PRO A 60 -18.03 6.62 4.19
N THR A 61 -16.72 6.44 4.11
CA THR A 61 -16.09 5.12 3.90
C THR A 61 -16.29 4.22 5.13
N LEU A 62 -16.14 4.75 6.33
CA LEU A 62 -16.42 4.03 7.57
C LEU A 62 -17.84 3.50 7.61
N GLU A 63 -18.83 4.36 7.34
CA GLU A 63 -20.26 3.98 7.37
C GLU A 63 -20.58 2.97 6.26
N ARG A 64 -20.01 3.11 5.07
CA ARG A 64 -20.14 2.13 4.00
C ARG A 64 -19.62 0.74 4.43
N PHE A 65 -18.46 0.67 5.03
CA PHE A 65 -17.90 -0.61 5.50
C PHE A 65 -18.73 -1.21 6.65
N LYS A 66 -19.25 -0.40 7.57
CA LYS A 66 -20.17 -0.88 8.61
C LYS A 66 -21.45 -1.47 8.02
N THR A 67 -22.03 -0.81 7.01
CA THR A 67 -23.23 -1.30 6.31
C THR A 67 -22.97 -2.64 5.61
N LEU A 68 -21.74 -2.89 5.14
CA LEU A 68 -21.31 -4.15 4.56
C LEU A 68 -20.99 -5.21 5.63
N GLY A 69 -21.18 -4.94 6.91
CA GLY A 69 -20.88 -5.86 8.02
C GLY A 69 -19.40 -6.03 8.33
N VAL A 70 -18.53 -5.15 7.81
CA VAL A 70 -17.09 -5.21 8.06
C VAL A 70 -16.78 -4.74 9.48
N ARG A 71 -15.94 -5.46 10.20
CA ARG A 71 -15.36 -5.00 11.47
C ARG A 71 -14.37 -3.88 11.18
N VAL A 72 -14.79 -2.64 11.29
CA VAL A 72 -13.99 -1.47 10.92
C VAL A 72 -14.00 -0.40 12.02
N ALA A 73 -12.82 0.16 12.28
CA ALA A 73 -12.63 1.41 13.01
C ALA A 73 -11.91 2.42 12.12
N ALA A 74 -12.04 3.70 12.45
CA ALA A 74 -11.43 4.76 11.67
C ALA A 74 -10.86 5.85 12.58
N MET A 75 -9.77 6.48 12.13
CA MET A 75 -9.16 7.59 12.85
C MET A 75 -8.59 8.62 11.87
N ALA A 76 -8.88 9.90 12.11
CA ALA A 76 -8.24 10.99 11.37
C ALA A 76 -6.77 11.11 11.81
N ALA A 77 -5.84 11.08 10.84
CA ALA A 77 -4.40 11.15 11.12
C ALA A 77 -3.62 11.75 9.94
N ASP A 78 -2.64 12.59 10.21
CA ASP A 78 -1.61 12.96 9.25
C ASP A 78 -0.45 11.96 9.36
N VAL A 79 -0.21 11.20 8.31
CA VAL A 79 0.84 10.16 8.29
C VAL A 79 2.25 10.72 8.50
N SER A 80 2.46 12.03 8.27
CA SER A 80 3.73 12.71 8.51
C SER A 80 3.92 13.19 9.96
N ASN A 81 2.90 13.03 10.82
CA ASN A 81 2.97 13.36 12.24
C ASN A 81 3.20 12.10 13.08
N PRO A 82 4.35 11.97 13.78
CA PRO A 82 4.64 10.78 14.59
C PRO A 82 3.62 10.50 15.70
N ALA A 83 3.03 11.54 16.31
CA ALA A 83 2.03 11.38 17.37
C ALA A 83 0.72 10.81 16.81
N ASP A 84 0.25 11.29 15.65
CA ASP A 84 -0.93 10.76 14.99
C ASP A 84 -0.72 9.29 14.59
N VAL A 85 0.46 8.97 14.05
CA VAL A 85 0.82 7.60 13.66
C VAL A 85 0.78 6.65 14.86
N GLN A 86 1.39 7.04 15.98
CA GLN A 86 1.36 6.24 17.21
C GLN A 86 -0.07 6.07 17.72
N ALA A 87 -0.87 7.14 17.72
CA ALA A 87 -2.26 7.10 18.15
C ALA A 87 -3.12 6.12 17.31
N VAL A 88 -2.90 6.03 15.97
CA VAL A 88 -3.60 5.05 15.12
C VAL A 88 -3.22 3.61 15.52
N VAL A 89 -1.95 3.34 15.76
CA VAL A 89 -1.49 2.00 16.17
C VAL A 89 -2.04 1.64 17.56
N ASP A 90 -1.97 2.56 18.53
CA ASP A 90 -2.50 2.37 19.88
C ASP A 90 -4.02 2.14 19.86
N HIS A 91 -4.75 2.90 19.03
CA HIS A 91 -6.19 2.70 18.85
C HIS A 91 -6.50 1.35 18.21
N THR A 92 -5.66 0.90 17.26
CA THR A 92 -5.79 -0.44 16.66
C THR A 92 -5.58 -1.53 17.72
N MET A 93 -4.55 -1.39 18.52
CA MET A 93 -4.25 -2.34 19.61
C MET A 93 -5.35 -2.37 20.67
N SER A 94 -5.88 -1.21 21.08
CA SER A 94 -6.97 -1.15 22.06
C SER A 94 -8.28 -1.73 21.54
N THR A 95 -8.56 -1.58 20.23
CA THR A 95 -9.81 -2.05 19.60
C THR A 95 -9.77 -3.52 19.25
N TYR A 96 -8.64 -4.03 18.78
CA TYR A 96 -8.53 -5.37 18.17
C TYR A 96 -7.51 -6.28 18.87
N GLY A 97 -6.64 -5.74 19.73
CA GLY A 97 -5.60 -6.48 20.44
C GLY A 97 -4.38 -6.87 19.59
N ARG A 98 -4.35 -6.50 18.30
CA ARG A 98 -3.28 -6.89 17.36
C ARG A 98 -3.18 -5.99 16.15
N VAL A 99 -2.02 -6.03 15.49
CA VAL A 99 -1.79 -5.50 14.14
C VAL A 99 -1.08 -6.57 13.32
N ASP A 100 -1.70 -7.06 12.26
CA ASP A 100 -1.13 -8.11 11.39
C ASP A 100 -0.68 -7.57 10.04
N ILE A 101 -1.42 -6.58 9.51
CA ILE A 101 -1.24 -6.08 8.16
C ILE A 101 -1.15 -4.56 8.22
N LEU A 102 -0.20 -4.00 7.47
CA LEU A 102 -0.09 -2.57 7.23
C LEU A 102 -0.05 -2.31 5.73
N VAL A 103 -0.98 -1.48 5.24
CA VAL A 103 -0.95 -0.97 3.87
C VAL A 103 -0.60 0.52 3.90
N ASN A 104 0.63 0.84 3.56
CA ASN A 104 1.13 2.21 3.39
C ASN A 104 0.71 2.72 2.01
N ASN A 105 -0.51 3.28 1.93
CA ASN A 105 -1.07 3.80 0.68
C ASN A 105 -1.16 5.34 0.66
N ALA A 106 -1.22 6.02 1.80
CA ALA A 106 -1.30 7.47 1.82
C ALA A 106 -0.21 8.11 0.97
N GLY A 107 -0.60 9.06 0.13
CA GLY A 107 0.35 9.72 -0.76
C GLY A 107 -0.18 11.03 -1.34
N VAL A 108 0.77 11.88 -1.72
CA VAL A 108 0.53 13.14 -2.42
C VAL A 108 1.53 13.28 -3.56
N SER A 109 1.22 14.14 -4.51
CA SER A 109 2.11 14.48 -5.62
C SER A 109 2.16 15.99 -5.79
N TRP A 110 3.26 16.46 -6.38
CA TRP A 110 3.40 17.83 -6.86
C TRP A 110 4.12 17.78 -8.20
N GLY A 111 3.48 18.32 -9.24
CA GLY A 111 4.04 18.40 -10.58
C GLY A 111 4.68 19.76 -10.78
N GLU A 112 6.00 19.78 -11.03
CA GLU A 112 6.77 20.98 -11.32
C GLU A 112 8.07 20.60 -12.03
N ARG A 113 8.63 21.49 -12.85
CA ARG A 113 9.97 21.33 -13.42
C ARG A 113 11.01 21.27 -12.30
N ALA A 114 12.04 20.44 -12.46
CA ALA A 114 12.99 20.18 -11.38
C ALA A 114 13.70 21.46 -10.91
N GLU A 115 14.05 22.33 -11.83
CA GLU A 115 14.71 23.61 -11.57
C GLU A 115 13.81 24.66 -10.89
N GLU A 116 12.49 24.45 -10.92
CA GLU A 116 11.47 25.36 -10.36
C GLU A 116 10.76 24.77 -9.14
N MET A 117 11.10 23.53 -8.76
CA MET A 117 10.45 22.81 -7.66
C MET A 117 10.64 23.53 -6.32
N PRO A 118 9.56 24.04 -5.68
CA PRO A 118 9.69 24.66 -4.36
C PRO A 118 10.07 23.61 -3.30
N LEU A 119 11.02 23.97 -2.44
CA LEU A 119 11.54 23.04 -1.42
C LEU A 119 10.45 22.57 -0.44
N ASP A 120 9.51 23.43 -0.08
CA ASP A 120 8.38 23.07 0.79
C ASP A 120 7.45 22.01 0.14
N LYS A 121 7.27 22.06 -1.19
CA LYS A 121 6.50 21.06 -1.94
C LYS A 121 7.24 19.74 -2.06
N TRP A 122 8.56 19.82 -2.34
CA TRP A 122 9.43 18.65 -2.29
C TRP A 122 9.35 17.97 -0.92
N GLN A 123 9.60 18.74 0.16
CA GLN A 123 9.60 18.20 1.52
C GLN A 123 8.24 17.59 1.87
N ARG A 124 7.13 18.26 1.55
CA ARG A 124 5.78 17.73 1.78
C ARG A 124 5.54 16.38 1.12
N VAL A 125 6.03 16.19 -0.11
CA VAL A 125 5.90 14.90 -0.82
C VAL A 125 6.73 13.82 -0.13
N ILE A 126 7.96 14.12 0.25
CA ILE A 126 8.84 13.18 0.98
C ILE A 126 8.24 12.81 2.33
N ASP A 127 7.77 13.81 3.09
CA ASP A 127 7.20 13.59 4.43
C ASP A 127 5.99 12.67 4.40
N VAL A 128 5.09 12.85 3.44
CA VAL A 128 3.88 12.03 3.35
C VAL A 128 4.18 10.64 2.77
N ASN A 129 4.91 10.57 1.64
CA ASN A 129 5.02 9.34 0.86
C ASN A 129 6.09 8.37 1.38
N LEU A 130 7.14 8.89 2.00
CA LEU A 130 8.29 8.10 2.44
C LEU A 130 8.43 8.12 3.97
N THR A 131 8.56 9.31 4.58
CA THR A 131 8.69 9.42 6.03
C THR A 131 7.46 8.86 6.74
N GLY A 132 6.25 9.17 6.27
CA GLY A 132 5.01 8.66 6.84
C GLY A 132 4.89 7.13 6.75
N ALA A 133 5.29 6.55 5.61
CA ALA A 133 5.33 5.10 5.46
C ALA A 133 6.35 4.44 6.41
N PHE A 134 7.51 5.07 6.62
CA PHE A 134 8.50 4.63 7.60
C PHE A 134 7.96 4.70 9.03
N LEU A 135 7.32 5.80 9.41
CA LEU A 135 6.74 5.98 10.75
C LEU A 135 5.69 4.90 11.05
N PHE A 136 4.77 4.65 10.12
CA PHE A 136 3.78 3.58 10.26
C PHE A 136 4.44 2.20 10.31
N ALA A 137 5.41 1.92 9.45
CA ALA A 137 6.15 0.66 9.48
C ALA A 137 6.88 0.47 10.80
N GLN A 138 7.48 1.52 11.37
CA GLN A 138 8.15 1.47 12.66
C GLN A 138 7.17 1.21 13.81
N ALA A 139 6.05 1.93 13.85
CA ALA A 139 5.08 1.80 14.95
C ALA A 139 4.35 0.44 14.89
N ALA A 140 3.81 0.04 13.73
CA ALA A 140 3.18 -1.26 13.53
C ALA A 140 4.19 -2.41 13.65
N GLY A 141 5.41 -2.21 13.14
CA GLY A 141 6.49 -3.19 13.20
C GLY A 141 6.88 -3.58 14.62
N ARG A 142 6.83 -2.65 15.59
CA ARG A 142 7.05 -2.97 17.01
C ARG A 142 6.04 -3.99 17.53
N GLU A 143 4.77 -3.89 17.13
CA GLU A 143 3.73 -4.84 17.54
C GLU A 143 3.84 -6.16 16.76
N MET A 144 4.15 -6.10 15.47
CA MET A 144 4.40 -7.28 14.64
C MET A 144 5.61 -8.09 15.10
N LEU A 145 6.68 -7.44 15.59
CA LEU A 145 7.85 -8.10 16.16
C LEU A 145 7.53 -8.87 17.45
N LYS A 146 6.65 -8.32 18.30
CA LYS A 146 6.18 -9.01 19.52
C LYS A 146 5.34 -10.25 19.21
N SER A 147 4.54 -10.19 18.15
CA SER A 147 3.65 -11.29 17.73
C SER A 147 4.30 -12.28 16.77
N GLU A 148 5.54 -12.03 16.32
CA GLU A 148 6.26 -12.81 15.30
C GLU A 148 5.43 -13.05 14.02
N TYR A 149 4.64 -12.06 13.64
CA TYR A 149 3.84 -12.07 12.41
C TYR A 149 3.60 -10.65 11.91
N GLY A 150 3.78 -10.45 10.60
CA GLY A 150 3.45 -9.18 9.96
C GLY A 150 3.47 -9.27 8.43
N ARG A 151 2.61 -8.46 7.82
CA ARG A 151 2.56 -8.23 6.36
C ARG A 151 2.50 -6.74 6.11
N ILE A 152 3.53 -6.19 5.48
CA ILE A 152 3.59 -4.76 5.14
C ILE A 152 3.56 -4.64 3.63
N VAL A 153 2.56 -3.92 3.12
CA VAL A 153 2.39 -3.62 1.69
C VAL A 153 2.59 -2.12 1.48
N ASN A 154 3.69 -1.76 0.84
CA ASN A 154 3.99 -0.37 0.50
C ASN A 154 3.46 -0.05 -0.90
N VAL A 155 2.56 0.91 -1.02
CA VAL A 155 2.04 1.35 -2.32
C VAL A 155 3.00 2.35 -2.94
N ALA A 156 3.91 1.82 -3.75
CA ALA A 156 4.87 2.59 -4.54
C ALA A 156 4.21 3.20 -5.80
N SER A 157 4.88 3.19 -6.93
CA SER A 157 4.37 3.61 -8.24
C SER A 157 5.37 3.20 -9.32
N ILE A 158 4.92 3.00 -10.54
CA ILE A 158 5.82 2.90 -11.70
C ILE A 158 6.71 4.14 -11.86
N ALA A 159 6.29 5.31 -11.38
CA ALA A 159 7.12 6.53 -11.36
C ALA A 159 8.40 6.41 -10.53
N GLY A 160 8.49 5.43 -9.63
CA GLY A 160 9.72 5.11 -8.91
C GLY A 160 10.65 4.13 -9.65
N LEU A 161 10.20 3.59 -10.78
CA LEU A 161 10.95 2.63 -11.59
C LEU A 161 11.52 3.23 -12.87
N TYR A 162 10.77 4.15 -13.49
CA TYR A 162 11.18 4.80 -14.73
C TYR A 162 10.68 6.25 -14.78
N ALA A 163 11.27 7.06 -15.65
CA ALA A 163 10.85 8.42 -15.94
C ALA A 163 10.35 8.52 -17.39
N ALA A 164 9.23 9.20 -17.61
CA ALA A 164 8.75 9.52 -18.93
C ALA A 164 9.54 10.71 -19.51
N VAL A 165 10.04 10.57 -20.73
CA VAL A 165 10.77 11.66 -21.43
C VAL A 165 9.82 12.82 -21.77
N HIS A 166 8.59 12.48 -22.16
CA HIS A 166 7.55 13.46 -22.48
C HIS A 166 6.41 13.28 -21.49
N GLY A 167 6.24 14.21 -20.57
CA GLY A 167 5.17 14.13 -19.57
C GLY A 167 5.36 15.13 -18.45
N PRO A 168 4.42 15.17 -17.52
CA PRO A 168 4.55 16.01 -16.36
C PRO A 168 5.73 15.56 -15.49
N HIS A 169 6.45 16.53 -14.95
CA HIS A 169 7.62 16.31 -14.12
C HIS A 169 7.21 16.12 -12.65
N TYR A 170 7.65 15.05 -12.03
CA TYR A 170 7.28 14.68 -10.65
C TYR A 170 8.51 14.28 -9.84
N ALA A 171 9.55 15.10 -9.83
CA ALA A 171 10.85 14.76 -9.21
C ALA A 171 10.68 14.24 -7.76
N ALA A 172 9.97 15.00 -6.90
CA ALA A 172 9.75 14.61 -5.51
C ALA A 172 8.93 13.31 -5.39
N TYR A 173 7.90 13.15 -6.21
CA TYR A 173 7.06 11.95 -6.20
C TYR A 173 7.85 10.71 -6.64
N ALA A 174 8.57 10.80 -7.76
CA ALA A 174 9.40 9.71 -8.26
C ALA A 174 10.47 9.31 -7.22
N ALA A 175 11.18 10.29 -6.66
CA ALA A 175 12.17 10.05 -5.61
C ALA A 175 11.54 9.38 -4.37
N SER A 176 10.36 9.85 -3.92
CA SER A 176 9.67 9.25 -2.77
C SER A 176 9.26 7.80 -3.02
N LYS A 177 8.76 7.49 -4.23
CA LYS A 177 8.32 6.12 -4.59
C LYS A 177 9.48 5.18 -4.84
N ALA A 178 10.59 5.65 -5.40
CA ALA A 178 11.85 4.89 -5.49
C ALA A 178 12.43 4.62 -4.08
N GLY A 179 12.44 5.64 -3.21
CA GLY A 179 12.85 5.52 -1.81
C GLY A 179 12.02 4.51 -1.03
N LEU A 180 10.70 4.46 -1.28
CA LEU A 180 9.79 3.50 -0.66
C LEU A 180 10.10 2.04 -1.06
N MET A 181 10.53 1.81 -2.30
CA MET A 181 11.01 0.49 -2.74
C MET A 181 12.36 0.13 -2.07
N GLY A 182 13.24 1.11 -1.83
CA GLY A 182 14.46 0.95 -1.05
C GLY A 182 14.15 0.57 0.40
N LEU A 183 13.25 1.30 1.04
CA LEU A 183 12.76 1.03 2.39
C LEU A 183 12.13 -0.37 2.50
N THR A 184 11.38 -0.79 1.48
CA THR A 184 10.77 -2.13 1.41
C THR A 184 11.83 -3.22 1.54
N ARG A 185 12.94 -3.13 0.79
CA ARG A 185 14.03 -4.11 0.84
C ARG A 185 14.73 -4.13 2.19
N GLU A 186 15.01 -2.95 2.75
CA GLU A 186 15.69 -2.83 4.03
C GLU A 186 14.87 -3.44 5.18
N LEU A 187 13.59 -3.10 5.26
CA LEU A 187 12.70 -3.66 6.29
C LEU A 187 12.49 -5.16 6.10
N ALA A 188 12.42 -5.65 4.86
CA ALA A 188 12.33 -7.08 4.56
C ALA A 188 13.56 -7.84 5.06
N ALA A 189 14.76 -7.29 4.84
CA ALA A 189 16.00 -7.87 5.31
C ALA A 189 16.09 -7.87 6.84
N SER A 190 15.71 -6.75 7.47
CA SER A 190 15.76 -6.59 8.93
C SER A 190 14.77 -7.49 9.67
N TRP A 191 13.56 -7.68 9.15
CA TRP A 191 12.45 -8.32 9.87
C TRP A 191 12.03 -9.70 9.36
N GLY A 192 12.60 -10.16 8.27
CA GLY A 192 12.25 -11.45 7.66
C GLY A 192 12.37 -12.65 8.60
N ARG A 193 13.34 -12.64 9.52
CA ARG A 193 13.54 -13.69 10.54
C ARG A 193 12.42 -13.77 11.58
N HIS A 194 11.70 -12.67 11.78
CA HIS A 194 10.57 -12.55 12.69
C HIS A 194 9.22 -12.82 12.01
N ASN A 195 9.24 -13.55 10.89
CA ASN A 195 8.02 -13.87 10.12
C ASN A 195 7.25 -12.63 9.62
N ILE A 196 7.96 -11.49 9.45
CA ILE A 196 7.39 -10.28 8.85
C ILE A 196 7.80 -10.22 7.38
N ARG A 197 6.81 -10.06 6.49
CA ARG A 197 7.04 -9.88 5.05
C ARG A 197 6.75 -8.45 4.69
N VAL A 198 7.69 -7.81 4.02
CA VAL A 198 7.56 -6.42 3.57
C VAL A 198 7.73 -6.41 2.06
N ASN A 199 6.67 -6.04 1.36
CA ASN A 199 6.67 -5.97 -0.10
C ASN A 199 6.07 -4.65 -0.57
N ALA A 200 6.34 -4.29 -1.80
CA ALA A 200 5.73 -3.14 -2.46
C ALA A 200 4.86 -3.58 -3.63
N MET A 201 3.85 -2.81 -3.94
CA MET A 201 3.17 -2.81 -5.22
C MET A 201 3.43 -1.50 -5.93
N ALA A 202 3.64 -1.54 -7.23
CA ALA A 202 3.89 -0.37 -8.08
C ALA A 202 2.76 -0.23 -9.11
N PRO A 203 1.66 0.46 -8.76
CA PRO A 203 0.59 0.70 -9.72
C PRO A 203 1.06 1.59 -10.87
N GLY A 204 0.52 1.31 -12.06
CA GLY A 204 0.52 2.21 -13.20
C GLY A 204 -0.59 3.25 -13.08
N PHE A 205 -1.27 3.48 -14.19
CA PHE A 205 -2.36 4.45 -14.25
C PHE A 205 -3.70 3.81 -13.82
N PHE A 206 -4.23 4.29 -12.71
CA PHE A 206 -5.56 3.95 -12.18
C PHE A 206 -6.34 5.23 -11.92
N ARG A 207 -7.66 5.21 -12.09
CA ARG A 207 -8.49 6.37 -11.74
C ARG A 207 -8.41 6.63 -10.24
N SER A 208 -8.05 7.87 -9.93
CA SER A 208 -8.04 8.37 -8.56
C SER A 208 -7.98 9.88 -8.60
N ARG A 209 -8.41 10.56 -7.53
CA ARG A 209 -8.30 12.02 -7.46
C ARG A 209 -6.86 12.54 -7.67
N LEU A 210 -5.87 11.74 -7.29
CA LEU A 210 -4.46 12.09 -7.51
C LEU A 210 -4.07 11.98 -8.99
N ALA A 211 -4.60 10.97 -9.69
CA ALA A 211 -4.25 10.68 -11.07
C ALA A 211 -5.15 11.39 -12.11
N ASP A 212 -6.40 11.72 -11.77
CA ASP A 212 -7.38 12.28 -12.71
C ASP A 212 -6.88 13.50 -13.48
N PRO A 213 -6.15 14.49 -12.87
CA PRO A 213 -5.64 15.62 -13.65
C PRO A 213 -4.62 15.23 -14.72
N VAL A 214 -3.94 14.10 -14.51
CA VAL A 214 -2.87 13.59 -15.41
C VAL A 214 -3.45 12.63 -16.43
N LEU A 215 -4.49 11.87 -16.06
CA LEU A 215 -5.07 10.83 -16.89
C LEU A 215 -5.62 11.37 -18.20
N ALA A 216 -6.26 12.55 -18.18
CA ALA A 216 -6.77 13.18 -19.39
C ALA A 216 -5.67 13.42 -20.45
N LEU A 217 -4.45 13.74 -20.01
CA LEU A 217 -3.30 13.95 -20.88
C LEU A 217 -2.56 12.64 -21.21
N ALA A 218 -2.53 11.69 -20.28
CA ALA A 218 -1.79 10.44 -20.41
C ALA A 218 -2.56 9.35 -21.16
N GLU A 219 -3.90 9.38 -21.17
CA GLU A 219 -4.74 8.31 -21.73
C GLU A 219 -4.44 7.98 -23.19
N PRO A 220 -4.23 8.95 -24.12
CA PRO A 220 -3.82 8.65 -25.49
C PRO A 220 -2.50 7.88 -25.58
N SER A 221 -1.50 8.29 -24.79
CA SER A 221 -0.20 7.62 -24.72
C SER A 221 -0.31 6.22 -24.11
N ILE A 222 -1.16 6.05 -23.08
CA ILE A 222 -1.42 4.74 -22.49
C ILE A 222 -2.01 3.79 -23.52
N LYS A 223 -3.02 4.24 -24.27
CA LYS A 223 -3.65 3.45 -25.33
C LYS A 223 -2.70 3.09 -26.47
N ALA A 224 -1.75 3.96 -26.78
CA ALA A 224 -0.79 3.73 -27.86
C ALA A 224 0.37 2.80 -27.47
N ASN A 225 0.83 2.88 -26.20
CA ASN A 225 2.12 2.31 -25.80
C ASN A 225 2.03 1.31 -24.62
N CYS A 226 0.82 0.88 -24.26
CA CYS A 226 0.65 -0.10 -23.19
C CYS A 226 0.18 -1.43 -23.78
N PRO A 227 0.81 -2.58 -23.45
CA PRO A 227 0.35 -3.89 -23.90
C PRO A 227 -1.13 -4.17 -23.58
N ILE A 228 -1.60 -3.75 -22.39
CA ILE A 228 -3.03 -3.68 -22.09
C ILE A 228 -3.46 -2.22 -22.28
N PRO A 229 -4.05 -1.85 -23.45
CA PRO A 229 -4.19 -0.45 -23.90
C PRO A 229 -5.35 0.28 -23.20
N ARG A 230 -5.37 0.26 -21.88
CA ARG A 230 -6.36 0.94 -21.02
C ARG A 230 -5.78 1.32 -19.67
N ILE A 231 -6.49 2.19 -18.98
CA ILE A 231 -6.28 2.48 -17.57
C ILE A 231 -6.75 1.27 -16.74
N GLY A 232 -6.10 1.01 -15.61
CA GLY A 232 -6.52 0.00 -14.67
C GLY A 232 -7.95 0.26 -14.17
N ALA A 233 -8.75 -0.79 -14.14
CA ALA A 233 -10.15 -0.72 -13.70
C ALA A 233 -10.25 -0.77 -12.16
N PRO A 234 -11.34 -0.26 -11.57
CA PRO A 234 -11.62 -0.41 -10.14
C PRO A 234 -11.55 -1.88 -9.71
N GLY A 235 -10.92 -2.14 -8.57
CA GLY A 235 -10.77 -3.47 -7.99
C GLY A 235 -9.57 -4.28 -8.49
N GLU A 236 -8.89 -3.88 -9.57
CA GLU A 236 -7.74 -4.66 -10.10
C GLU A 236 -6.51 -4.66 -9.17
N LEU A 237 -6.46 -3.77 -8.17
CA LEU A 237 -5.43 -3.80 -7.13
C LEU A 237 -5.79 -4.67 -5.92
N LYS A 238 -7.07 -5.02 -5.72
CA LYS A 238 -7.53 -5.84 -4.58
C LYS A 238 -6.78 -7.17 -4.50
N GLY A 239 -6.72 -7.91 -5.62
CA GLY A 239 -6.11 -9.23 -5.66
C GLY A 239 -4.62 -9.22 -5.29
N VAL A 240 -3.86 -8.27 -5.81
CA VAL A 240 -2.43 -8.13 -5.48
C VAL A 240 -2.25 -7.70 -4.03
N CYS A 241 -3.09 -6.79 -3.52
CA CYS A 241 -3.04 -6.37 -2.12
C CYS A 241 -3.31 -7.54 -1.17
N VAL A 242 -4.38 -8.32 -1.41
CA VAL A 242 -4.71 -9.51 -0.60
C VAL A 242 -3.61 -10.57 -0.71
N PHE A 243 -3.07 -10.82 -1.90
CA PHE A 243 -1.94 -11.73 -2.10
C PHE A 243 -0.75 -11.34 -1.21
N LEU A 244 -0.31 -10.09 -1.27
CA LEU A 244 0.84 -9.61 -0.48
C LEU A 244 0.55 -9.53 1.03
N ALA A 245 -0.71 -9.38 1.42
CA ALA A 245 -1.15 -9.31 2.82
C ALA A 245 -1.44 -10.68 3.45
N SER A 246 -1.44 -11.77 2.66
CA SER A 246 -1.85 -13.11 3.08
C SER A 246 -0.68 -14.10 3.12
N ASP A 247 -0.96 -15.31 3.57
CA ASP A 247 0.01 -16.41 3.60
C ASP A 247 0.32 -16.95 2.19
N ALA A 248 -0.43 -16.56 1.16
CA ALA A 248 -0.14 -16.87 -0.23
C ALA A 248 1.22 -16.29 -0.70
N SER A 249 1.69 -15.21 -0.05
CA SER A 249 3.00 -14.60 -0.30
C SER A 249 4.07 -14.94 0.75
N ASN A 250 3.90 -16.02 1.52
CA ASN A 250 4.70 -16.31 2.70
C ASN A 250 6.22 -16.47 2.41
N TYR A 251 6.59 -16.84 1.19
CA TYR A 251 8.00 -16.94 0.76
C TYR A 251 8.44 -15.77 -0.15
N ILE A 252 7.70 -14.65 -0.11
CA ILE A 252 7.96 -13.44 -0.89
C ILE A 252 8.20 -12.27 0.07
N THR A 253 9.39 -11.67 0.03
CA THR A 253 9.71 -10.47 0.81
C THR A 253 10.73 -9.60 0.08
N GLY A 254 10.71 -8.30 0.28
CA GLY A 254 11.58 -7.33 -0.37
C GLY A 254 11.27 -7.07 -1.84
N GLN A 255 10.15 -7.59 -2.36
CA GLN A 255 9.80 -7.50 -3.78
C GLN A 255 8.91 -6.30 -4.07
N THR A 256 8.98 -5.83 -5.32
CA THR A 256 8.04 -4.84 -5.87
C THR A 256 7.26 -5.48 -7.01
N ILE A 257 5.95 -5.63 -6.83
CA ILE A 257 5.04 -6.16 -7.85
C ILE A 257 4.50 -5.02 -8.67
N VAL A 258 4.79 -5.00 -9.95
CA VAL A 258 4.30 -3.99 -10.90
C VAL A 258 2.90 -4.38 -11.38
N VAL A 259 1.96 -3.42 -11.34
CA VAL A 259 0.57 -3.59 -11.76
C VAL A 259 0.20 -2.42 -12.66
N ASP A 260 0.58 -2.49 -13.94
CA ASP A 260 0.58 -1.34 -14.84
C ASP A 260 0.11 -1.62 -16.27
N GLY A 261 -0.46 -2.80 -16.53
CA GLY A 261 -0.88 -3.22 -17.87
C GLY A 261 0.28 -3.43 -18.84
N GLY A 262 1.51 -3.58 -18.32
CA GLY A 262 2.72 -3.73 -19.12
C GLY A 262 3.36 -2.41 -19.55
N ARG A 263 2.94 -1.26 -18.99
CA ARG A 263 3.49 0.05 -19.35
C ARG A 263 5.02 0.14 -19.23
N THR A 264 5.58 -0.47 -18.21
CA THR A 264 7.03 -0.41 -17.95
C THR A 264 7.87 -1.36 -18.81
N ILE A 265 7.27 -2.32 -19.51
CA ILE A 265 7.95 -3.25 -20.42
C ILE A 265 7.70 -2.94 -21.90
N GLY A 266 6.64 -2.18 -22.23
CA GLY A 266 6.42 -1.61 -23.56
C GLY A 266 7.40 -0.46 -23.73
N GLY A 267 8.23 -0.50 -24.78
CA GLY A 267 9.20 0.57 -25.07
C GLY A 267 8.57 1.96 -25.08
N ALA A 268 9.39 2.97 -24.86
CA ALA A 268 9.00 4.37 -24.88
C ALA A 268 8.48 4.80 -26.26
#